data_438850b40c6a33280deb93b137626f48
#
_entry.id   438850b40c6a33280deb93b137626f48
#
_cell.length_a   1.000
_cell.length_b   1.000
_cell.length_c   1.000
_cell.angle_alpha   90.00
_cell.angle_beta   90.00
_cell.angle_gamma   90.00
#
_symmetry.space_group_name_H-M   'P 1'
#
loop_
_entity.id
_entity.type
_entity.pdbx_description
1 polymer ?
#
loop_
_entity_poly.entity_id
_entity_poly.type
_entity_poly.pdbx_seq_one_letter_code
_entity_poly.pdbx_strand_id
1 'polypeptide(L)'
;MAMIRLNRPSILLYGGTIDSGCHNGKKLDVVSAFEAWGSKVSGTMGDEEYKSIIKKACPGAGACGGMYTANTMASAIEALGMSLPFNSSNAANSKLKEIESVRCGKAIKNLLVKDLKPLDIITRKSLENAIR
;
A
#
# COMPACT_ATOMS: atom_id res chain seq x y z
N MET A 1 3.71 -2.95 -15.26
CA MET A 1 4.07 -3.55 -16.58
C MET A 1 3.03 -3.25 -17.66
N ALA A 2 1.72 -3.50 -17.44
CA ALA A 2 0.70 -3.26 -18.48
C ALA A 2 0.67 -1.81 -18.98
N MET A 3 0.68 -0.82 -18.09
CA MET A 3 0.71 0.61 -18.45
C MET A 3 1.89 0.97 -19.36
N ILE A 4 3.09 0.43 -19.07
CA ILE A 4 4.30 0.67 -19.85
C ILE A 4 4.17 0.07 -21.24
N ARG A 5 3.65 -1.17 -21.34
CA ARG A 5 3.48 -1.88 -22.62
C ARG A 5 2.44 -1.21 -23.51
N LEU A 6 1.34 -0.74 -22.93
CA LEU A 6 0.30 -0.03 -23.68
C LEU A 6 0.74 1.38 -24.08
N ASN A 7 1.66 1.97 -23.35
CA ASN A 7 2.19 3.32 -23.54
C ASN A 7 1.10 4.37 -23.83
N ARG A 8 0.06 4.38 -22.99
CA ARG A 8 -1.02 5.37 -23.00
C ARG A 8 -0.96 6.18 -21.71
N PRO A 9 -1.35 7.47 -21.72
CA PRO A 9 -1.43 8.27 -20.50
C PRO A 9 -2.16 7.49 -19.41
N SER A 10 -1.49 7.23 -18.30
CA SER A 10 -1.99 6.36 -17.23
C SER A 10 -1.35 6.71 -15.89
N ILE A 11 -2.09 6.43 -14.82
CA ILE A 11 -1.64 6.62 -13.44
C ILE A 11 -2.11 5.43 -12.62
N LEU A 12 -1.28 4.99 -11.68
CA LEU A 12 -1.69 3.98 -10.71
C LEU A 12 -2.30 4.65 -9.48
N LEU A 13 -3.47 4.18 -9.09
CA LEU A 13 -4.05 4.44 -7.78
C LEU A 13 -3.98 3.15 -6.95
N TYR A 14 -3.16 3.17 -5.91
CA TYR A 14 -3.06 2.05 -4.97
C TYR A 14 -4.27 2.04 -4.04
N GLY A 15 -4.88 0.87 -3.84
CA GLY A 15 -6.08 0.73 -3.00
C GLY A 15 -5.87 1.03 -1.51
N GLY A 16 -4.63 1.07 -1.06
CA GLY A 16 -4.27 1.43 0.30
C GLY A 16 -3.97 0.23 1.20
N THR A 17 -3.31 0.51 2.31
CA THR A 17 -2.99 -0.46 3.34
C THR A 17 -4.19 -0.71 4.25
N ILE A 18 -4.22 -1.88 4.90
CA ILE A 18 -5.16 -2.17 5.98
C ILE A 18 -4.80 -1.35 7.22
N ASP A 19 -5.80 -0.92 7.97
CA ASP A 19 -5.58 -0.23 9.24
C ASP A 19 -4.96 -1.15 10.29
N SER A 20 -4.24 -0.57 11.24
CA SER A 20 -3.73 -1.27 12.40
C SER A 20 -4.88 -1.59 13.37
N GLY A 21 -4.86 -2.80 13.93
CA GLY A 21 -5.77 -3.19 14.99
C GLY A 21 -5.36 -2.68 16.37
N CYS A 22 -6.15 -3.06 17.38
CA CYS A 22 -5.83 -2.75 18.78
C CYS A 22 -6.29 -3.86 19.71
N HIS A 23 -5.42 -4.27 20.64
CA HIS A 23 -5.74 -5.19 21.72
C HIS A 23 -5.08 -4.71 23.02
N ASN A 24 -5.88 -4.52 24.08
CA ASN A 24 -5.42 -4.04 25.40
C ASN A 24 -4.55 -2.75 25.30
N GLY A 25 -4.96 -1.79 24.46
CA GLY A 25 -4.25 -0.52 24.28
C GLY A 25 -2.97 -0.61 23.41
N LYS A 26 -2.59 -1.79 22.96
CA LYS A 26 -1.45 -1.99 22.04
C LYS A 26 -1.94 -2.01 20.60
N LYS A 27 -1.24 -1.29 19.72
CA LYS A 27 -1.45 -1.40 18.27
C LYS A 27 -1.03 -2.78 17.79
N LEU A 28 -1.84 -3.34 16.89
CA LEU A 28 -1.60 -4.63 16.27
C LEU A 28 -1.46 -4.45 14.76
N ASP A 29 -0.64 -5.30 14.17
CA ASP A 29 -0.46 -5.45 12.74
C ASP A 29 -0.30 -6.94 12.36
N VAL A 30 0.10 -7.23 11.13
CA VAL A 30 0.33 -8.59 10.68
C VAL A 30 1.46 -9.27 11.45
N VAL A 31 2.49 -8.54 11.88
CA VAL A 31 3.62 -9.08 12.65
C VAL A 31 3.13 -9.53 14.03
N SER A 32 2.28 -8.73 14.68
CA SER A 32 1.65 -9.08 15.97
C SER A 32 0.88 -10.40 15.90
N ALA A 33 0.27 -10.71 14.74
CA ALA A 33 -0.40 -12.01 14.55
C ALA A 33 0.60 -13.19 14.51
N PHE A 34 1.75 -13.02 13.86
CA PHE A 34 2.81 -14.03 13.84
C PHE A 34 3.45 -14.20 15.22
N GLU A 35 3.71 -13.11 15.94
CA GLU A 35 4.22 -13.16 17.32
C GLU A 35 3.26 -13.87 18.26
N ALA A 36 1.95 -13.61 18.13
CA ALA A 36 0.92 -14.29 18.91
C ALA A 36 0.90 -15.80 18.60
N TRP A 37 1.07 -16.19 17.34
CA TRP A 37 1.21 -17.60 16.96
C TRP A 37 2.42 -18.26 17.62
N GLY A 38 3.59 -17.62 17.55
CA GLY A 38 4.80 -18.11 18.22
C GLY A 38 4.62 -18.28 19.74
N SER A 39 3.99 -17.29 20.39
CA SER A 39 3.69 -17.30 21.82
C SER A 39 2.71 -18.41 22.19
N LYS A 40 1.73 -18.70 21.34
CA LYS A 40 0.80 -19.80 21.53
C LYS A 40 1.51 -21.16 21.42
N VAL A 41 2.34 -21.34 20.39
CA VAL A 41 3.09 -22.61 20.18
C VAL A 41 4.07 -22.87 21.32
N SER A 42 4.70 -21.84 21.86
CA SER A 42 5.59 -21.96 23.03
C SER A 42 4.87 -22.13 24.38
N GLY A 43 3.53 -22.08 24.39
CA GLY A 43 2.74 -22.24 25.62
C GLY A 43 2.71 -21.01 26.52
N THR A 44 3.20 -19.84 26.04
CA THR A 44 3.23 -18.59 26.81
C THR A 44 1.96 -17.74 26.64
N MET A 45 1.06 -18.10 25.72
CA MET A 45 -0.21 -17.40 25.45
C MET A 45 -1.37 -18.38 25.44
N GLY A 46 -2.46 -17.99 26.10
CA GLY A 46 -3.71 -18.75 26.11
C GLY A 46 -4.49 -18.67 24.79
N ASP A 47 -5.36 -19.65 24.56
CA ASP A 47 -6.17 -19.74 23.34
C ASP A 47 -7.08 -18.55 23.11
N GLU A 48 -7.72 -18.04 24.13
CA GLU A 48 -8.66 -16.93 24.01
C GLU A 48 -7.95 -15.61 23.68
N GLU A 49 -6.80 -15.37 24.28
CA GLU A 49 -5.97 -14.19 23.96
C GLU A 49 -5.46 -14.26 22.51
N TYR A 50 -4.94 -15.41 22.10
CA TYR A 50 -4.52 -15.66 20.73
C TYR A 50 -5.63 -15.37 19.73
N LYS A 51 -6.82 -15.95 19.91
CA LYS A 51 -7.98 -15.72 19.03
C LYS A 51 -8.39 -14.24 19.00
N SER A 52 -8.32 -13.56 20.13
CA SER A 52 -8.63 -12.12 20.21
C SER A 52 -7.66 -11.26 19.41
N ILE A 53 -6.35 -11.56 19.49
CA ILE A 53 -5.30 -10.87 18.75
C ILE A 53 -5.49 -11.09 17.24
N ILE A 54 -5.63 -12.35 16.81
CA ILE A 54 -5.83 -12.68 15.38
C ILE A 54 -7.04 -11.96 14.80
N LYS A 55 -8.16 -11.94 15.54
CA LYS A 55 -9.39 -11.27 15.09
C LYS A 55 -9.24 -9.76 14.94
N LYS A 56 -8.36 -9.15 15.74
CA LYS A 56 -8.20 -7.69 15.83
C LYS A 56 -6.98 -7.14 15.10
N ALA A 57 -6.04 -7.99 14.69
CA ALA A 57 -4.75 -7.55 14.15
C ALA A 57 -4.86 -6.71 12.87
N CYS A 58 -5.75 -7.12 11.96
CA CYS A 58 -5.89 -6.48 10.64
C CYS A 58 -7.38 -6.21 10.36
N PRO A 59 -7.97 -5.17 10.95
CA PRO A 59 -9.39 -4.87 10.80
C PRO A 59 -9.68 -4.13 9.49
N GLY A 60 -10.81 -4.45 8.86
CA GLY A 60 -11.32 -3.69 7.71
C GLY A 60 -10.75 -4.14 6.37
N ALA A 61 -10.70 -3.20 5.44
CA ALA A 61 -10.23 -3.43 4.08
C ALA A 61 -8.84 -2.84 3.85
N GLY A 62 -8.11 -3.40 2.92
CA GLY A 62 -6.79 -2.92 2.53
C GLY A 62 -5.78 -4.04 2.29
N ALA A 63 -4.65 -3.70 1.71
CA ALA A 63 -3.53 -4.61 1.56
C ALA A 63 -2.80 -4.79 2.90
N CYS A 64 -2.15 -5.94 3.08
CA CYS A 64 -1.34 -6.21 4.27
C CYS A 64 -0.41 -5.03 4.60
N GLY A 65 -0.36 -4.62 5.88
CA GLY A 65 0.48 -3.51 6.36
C GLY A 65 1.99 -3.77 6.31
N GLY A 66 2.42 -5.01 6.06
CA GLY A 66 3.83 -5.34 5.84
C GLY A 66 4.32 -4.91 4.46
N MET A 67 5.61 -4.61 4.35
CA MET A 67 6.28 -4.29 3.09
C MET A 67 6.64 -5.58 2.31
N TYR A 68 5.66 -6.42 2.06
CA TYR A 68 5.85 -7.65 1.26
C TYR A 68 5.65 -7.34 -0.23
N THR A 69 4.58 -7.82 -0.84
CA THR A 69 4.34 -7.64 -2.29
C THR A 69 3.63 -6.31 -2.60
N ALA A 70 2.45 -6.10 -2.01
CA ALA A 70 1.57 -4.99 -2.41
C ALA A 70 2.17 -3.62 -2.05
N ASN A 71 2.60 -3.42 -0.82
CA ASN A 71 3.18 -2.14 -0.38
C ASN A 71 4.53 -1.87 -1.03
N THR A 72 5.37 -2.89 -1.19
CA THR A 72 6.66 -2.76 -1.89
C THR A 72 6.45 -2.32 -3.34
N MET A 73 5.53 -2.96 -4.05
CA MET A 73 5.24 -2.58 -5.44
C MET A 73 4.57 -1.21 -5.55
N ALA A 74 3.70 -0.85 -4.61
CA ALA A 74 3.10 0.49 -4.56
C ALA A 74 4.17 1.57 -4.37
N SER A 75 5.11 1.36 -3.45
CA SER A 75 6.23 2.28 -3.21
C SER A 75 7.18 2.38 -4.40
N ALA A 76 7.51 1.25 -5.03
CA ALA A 76 8.33 1.24 -6.24
C ALA A 76 7.65 2.01 -7.40
N ILE A 77 6.35 1.83 -7.60
CA ILE A 77 5.59 2.52 -8.66
C ILE A 77 5.51 4.02 -8.37
N GLU A 78 5.40 4.42 -7.11
CA GLU A 78 5.45 5.82 -6.71
C GLU A 78 6.83 6.43 -6.97
N ALA A 79 7.91 5.74 -6.60
CA ALA A 79 9.29 6.16 -6.86
C ALA A 79 9.62 6.27 -8.37
N LEU A 80 9.00 5.41 -9.19
CA LEU A 80 9.09 5.47 -10.65
C LEU A 80 8.30 6.64 -11.28
N GLY A 81 7.49 7.36 -10.51
CA GLY A 81 6.69 8.47 -11.00
C GLY A 81 5.37 8.09 -11.67
N MET A 82 4.92 6.84 -11.53
CA MET A 82 3.67 6.34 -12.12
C MET A 82 2.46 6.42 -11.18
N SER A 83 2.63 7.05 -10.03
CA SER A 83 1.62 7.29 -9.01
C SER A 83 1.80 8.68 -8.40
N LEU A 84 0.79 9.21 -7.72
CA LEU A 84 0.93 10.46 -6.98
C LEU A 84 1.74 10.24 -5.69
N PRO A 85 2.46 11.26 -5.21
CA PRO A 85 3.16 11.20 -3.93
C PRO A 85 2.21 10.83 -2.78
N PHE A 86 2.70 9.96 -1.88
CA PHE A 86 2.02 9.38 -0.71
C PHE A 86 0.91 8.37 -1.03
N ASN A 87 0.72 8.01 -2.30
CA ASN A 87 -0.26 7.01 -2.70
C ASN A 87 0.00 5.64 -2.05
N SER A 88 1.25 5.24 -1.88
CA SER A 88 1.65 3.99 -1.24
C SER A 88 1.44 3.97 0.28
N SER A 89 1.26 5.13 0.92
CA SER A 89 1.26 5.29 2.38
C SER A 89 -0.14 5.43 3.00
N ASN A 90 -1.15 5.78 2.21
CA ASN A 90 -2.49 6.04 2.74
C ASN A 90 -3.27 4.75 2.99
N ALA A 91 -3.93 4.66 4.16
CA ALA A 91 -4.80 3.53 4.47
C ALA A 91 -6.05 3.52 3.57
N ALA A 92 -6.53 2.31 3.25
CA ALA A 92 -7.64 2.09 2.31
C ALA A 92 -8.93 2.80 2.74
N ASN A 93 -9.22 2.83 4.04
CA ASN A 93 -10.44 3.42 4.62
C ASN A 93 -10.28 4.90 5.00
N SER A 94 -9.15 5.53 4.66
CA SER A 94 -8.88 6.91 5.08
C SER A 94 -9.55 7.94 4.16
N LYS A 95 -9.96 9.08 4.73
CA LYS A 95 -10.38 10.25 3.94
C LYS A 95 -9.28 10.73 3.00
N LEU A 96 -8.01 10.53 3.35
CA LEU A 96 -6.89 10.87 2.50
C LEU A 96 -6.90 10.05 1.21
N LYS A 97 -7.30 8.78 1.27
CA LYS A 97 -7.43 7.92 0.08
C LYS A 97 -8.56 8.38 -0.84
N GLU A 98 -9.68 8.84 -0.27
CA GLU A 98 -10.78 9.44 -1.06
C GLU A 98 -10.31 10.72 -1.80
N ILE A 99 -9.65 11.62 -1.08
CA ILE A 99 -9.09 12.86 -1.65
C ILE A 99 -8.07 12.52 -2.74
N GLU A 100 -7.24 11.55 -2.51
CA GLU A 100 -6.23 11.09 -3.45
C GLU A 100 -6.87 10.54 -4.74
N SER A 101 -7.98 9.81 -4.63
CA SER A 101 -8.72 9.30 -5.80
C SER A 101 -9.18 10.45 -6.70
N VAL A 102 -9.70 11.52 -6.12
CA VAL A 102 -10.08 12.74 -6.86
C VAL A 102 -8.85 13.42 -7.49
N ARG A 103 -7.72 13.48 -6.76
CA ARG A 103 -6.46 14.04 -7.29
C ARG A 103 -5.93 13.22 -8.47
N CYS A 104 -6.03 11.89 -8.41
CA CYS A 104 -5.67 11.02 -9.54
C CYS A 104 -6.53 11.30 -10.78
N GLY A 105 -7.83 11.55 -10.63
CA GLY A 105 -8.70 11.96 -11.72
C GLY A 105 -8.28 13.27 -12.37
N LYS A 106 -7.82 14.25 -11.58
CA LYS A 106 -7.26 15.50 -12.10
C LYS A 106 -5.91 15.29 -12.78
N ALA A 107 -5.07 14.45 -12.21
CA ALA A 107 -3.75 14.13 -12.75
C ALA A 107 -3.84 13.44 -14.11
N ILE A 108 -4.72 12.44 -14.27
CA ILE A 108 -4.89 11.76 -15.56
C ILE A 108 -5.38 12.72 -16.66
N LYS A 109 -6.24 13.68 -16.32
CA LYS A 109 -6.63 14.73 -17.27
C LYS A 109 -5.42 15.53 -17.76
N ASN A 110 -4.51 15.90 -16.87
CA ASN A 110 -3.29 16.61 -17.22
C ASN A 110 -2.35 15.76 -18.11
N LEU A 111 -2.24 14.47 -17.81
CA LEU A 111 -1.44 13.54 -18.63
C LEU A 111 -2.01 13.43 -20.05
N LEU A 112 -3.33 13.37 -20.18
CA LEU A 112 -4.02 13.34 -21.48
C LEU A 112 -3.81 14.62 -22.29
N VAL A 113 -3.98 15.79 -21.65
CA VAL A 113 -3.79 17.10 -22.31
C VAL A 113 -2.35 17.28 -22.81
N LYS A 114 -1.37 16.80 -22.05
CA LYS A 114 0.05 16.89 -22.39
C LYS A 114 0.57 15.70 -23.22
N ASP A 115 -0.28 14.74 -23.54
CA ASP A 115 0.07 13.44 -24.17
C ASP A 115 1.27 12.75 -23.49
N LEU A 116 1.41 12.91 -22.17
CA LEU A 116 2.49 12.26 -21.40
C LEU A 116 2.19 10.79 -21.18
N LYS A 117 3.08 9.95 -21.63
CA LYS A 117 2.95 8.49 -21.62
C LYS A 117 3.94 7.86 -20.63
N PRO A 118 3.72 6.61 -20.22
CA PRO A 118 4.62 5.92 -19.31
C PRO A 118 6.10 5.91 -19.75
N LEU A 119 6.39 5.78 -21.04
CA LEU A 119 7.77 5.78 -21.54
C LEU A 119 8.43 7.17 -21.50
N ASP A 120 7.67 8.24 -21.37
CA ASP A 120 8.21 9.59 -21.16
C ASP A 120 8.61 9.82 -19.71
N ILE A 121 7.98 9.08 -18.77
CA ILE A 121 8.19 9.19 -17.32
C ILE A 121 9.24 8.17 -16.85
N ILE A 122 9.12 6.92 -17.31
CA ILE A 122 10.03 5.82 -16.92
C ILE A 122 11.28 5.88 -17.78
N THR A 123 12.29 6.52 -17.25
CA THR A 123 13.63 6.64 -17.82
C THR A 123 14.63 5.81 -17.02
N ARG A 124 15.84 5.64 -17.54
CA ARG A 124 16.93 5.02 -16.76
C ARG A 124 17.12 5.70 -15.42
N LYS A 125 17.06 7.04 -15.37
CA LYS A 125 17.21 7.82 -14.15
C LYS A 125 16.09 7.57 -13.14
N SER A 126 14.83 7.42 -13.59
CA SER A 126 13.71 7.08 -12.70
C SER A 126 13.85 5.68 -12.12
N LEU A 127 14.39 4.72 -12.90
CA LEU A 127 14.71 3.37 -12.42
C LEU A 127 15.84 3.40 -11.38
N GLU A 128 16.92 4.13 -11.64
CA GLU A 128 18.03 4.30 -10.70
C GLU A 128 17.58 4.94 -9.39
N ASN A 129 16.65 5.91 -9.43
CA ASN A 129 16.06 6.52 -8.25
C ASN A 129 15.19 5.54 -7.44
N ALA A 130 14.48 4.64 -8.11
CA ALA A 130 13.62 3.65 -7.44
C ALA A 130 14.40 2.50 -6.79
N ILE A 131 15.67 2.28 -7.20
CA ILE A 131 16.56 1.25 -6.63
C ILE A 131 17.25 1.75 -5.34
N ARG A 132 17.42 3.04 -5.17
CA ARG A 132 18.06 3.66 -3.97
C ARG A 132 17.11 3.71 -2.79
#